data_ebd146acc6dba714351890d1cbf2c7f1
#
_entry.id   ebd146acc6dba714351890d1cbf2c7f1
#
_cell.length_a   1.000
_cell.length_b   1.000
_cell.length_c   1.000
_cell.angle_alpha   90.00
_cell.angle_beta   90.00
_cell.angle_gamma   90.00
#
_symmetry.space_group_name_H-M   'P 1'
#
loop_
_entity.id
_entity.type
_entity.pdbx_description
1 polymer ?
#
loop_
_entity_poly.entity_id
_entity_poly.type
_entity_poly.pdbx_seq_one_letter_code
_entity_poly.pdbx_strand_id
1 'polypeptide(L)'
;MAINMLNTKAKDPTHAIFGKTLTGETFAAPVSTGPHWIFAGSTGMGKSVAVNSVLVSMIYHAHPDELKIFWVDPKMVEAAAYINLPHCPINPIINMVDAVAFLEFLVEEMEERYRVLAATGFKHMKDFNEWFDENKAEAEARGYKKMPYFVCVIDEWADLVMQDKGVDDPVMRLGQKARASGIHVIIATQRPSAEILSSKIKANIASRVCMGVVDSMNSLIVLDQTGAEKLNTPGDALIMYKGDITRVKFPYLSDGEIANIFAEIRDRYPRSEPIDYKQVMIDHGTFEWAEEYDEDTPWEEKHLAKKRQSLLGRR
;
A
#
# COMPACT_ATOMS: atom_id res chain seq x y z
N MET A 1 -1.20 -21.10 15.57
CA MET A 1 -2.26 -20.13 15.96
C MET A 1 -2.58 -19.18 14.81
N ALA A 2 -1.60 -18.62 14.13
CA ALA A 2 -1.78 -17.69 13.01
C ALA A 2 -2.55 -18.31 11.81
N ILE A 3 -2.20 -19.53 11.39
CA ILE A 3 -2.84 -20.23 10.27
C ILE A 3 -4.33 -20.49 10.52
N ASN A 4 -4.75 -20.75 11.75
CA ASN A 4 -6.17 -20.93 12.07
C ASN A 4 -6.99 -19.62 11.98
N MET A 5 -6.35 -18.45 12.03
CA MET A 5 -7.01 -17.17 11.83
C MET A 5 -7.27 -16.90 10.35
N LEU A 6 -6.49 -17.50 9.44
CA LEU A 6 -6.63 -17.34 7.99
C LEU A 6 -7.86 -18.07 7.41
N ASN A 7 -8.49 -18.97 8.14
CA ASN A 7 -9.61 -19.79 7.64
C ASN A 7 -10.98 -19.08 7.58
N THR A 8 -11.05 -17.80 7.74
CA THR A 8 -12.29 -17.00 7.55
C THR A 8 -12.50 -16.67 6.07
N LYS A 9 -13.55 -17.23 5.46
CA LYS A 9 -13.95 -16.83 4.09
C LYS A 9 -14.35 -15.35 4.06
N ALA A 10 -13.49 -14.53 3.53
CA ALA A 10 -13.78 -13.12 3.28
C ALA A 10 -14.35 -12.91 1.88
N LYS A 11 -15.40 -12.08 1.77
CA LYS A 11 -15.96 -11.68 0.46
C LYS A 11 -15.19 -10.52 -0.19
N ASP A 12 -14.50 -9.73 0.61
CA ASP A 12 -13.75 -8.56 0.14
C ASP A 12 -12.27 -8.98 -0.04
N PRO A 13 -11.68 -8.84 -1.23
CA PRO A 13 -10.29 -9.20 -1.49
C PRO A 13 -9.27 -8.48 -0.60
N THR A 14 -9.64 -7.31 -0.06
CA THR A 14 -8.79 -6.53 0.83
C THR A 14 -9.03 -6.83 2.31
N HIS A 15 -9.80 -7.87 2.64
CA HIS A 15 -10.07 -8.24 4.02
C HIS A 15 -8.80 -8.70 4.71
N ALA A 16 -8.42 -7.98 5.76
CA ALA A 16 -7.21 -8.22 6.52
C ALA A 16 -7.50 -8.56 7.98
N ILE A 17 -6.73 -9.47 8.53
CA ILE A 17 -6.73 -9.82 9.95
C ILE A 17 -5.58 -9.08 10.61
N PHE A 18 -5.90 -8.19 11.53
CA PHE A 18 -4.91 -7.43 12.29
C PHE A 18 -4.47 -8.17 13.56
N GLY A 19 -5.38 -8.86 14.22
CA GLY A 19 -5.03 -9.61 15.41
C GLY A 19 -6.17 -9.80 16.39
N LYS A 20 -5.84 -9.87 17.68
CA LYS A 20 -6.81 -10.03 18.75
C LYS A 20 -6.85 -8.83 19.67
N THR A 21 -8.06 -8.41 20.03
CA THR A 21 -8.30 -7.42 21.07
C THR A 21 -7.95 -7.96 22.46
N LEU A 22 -7.96 -7.10 23.47
CA LEU A 22 -7.76 -7.50 24.87
C LEU A 22 -8.87 -8.46 25.37
N THR A 23 -10.06 -8.41 24.78
CA THR A 23 -11.18 -9.31 25.09
C THR A 23 -11.08 -10.66 24.36
N GLY A 24 -10.06 -10.85 23.50
CA GLY A 24 -9.84 -12.08 22.73
C GLY A 24 -10.59 -12.12 21.40
N GLU A 25 -11.36 -11.11 21.06
CA GLU A 25 -12.04 -11.00 19.77
C GLU A 25 -11.05 -10.73 18.63
N THR A 26 -11.35 -11.23 17.44
CA THR A 26 -10.53 -10.96 16.27
C THR A 26 -10.86 -9.58 15.71
N PHE A 27 -9.85 -8.72 15.64
CA PHE A 27 -9.94 -7.46 14.90
C PHE A 27 -9.56 -7.73 13.44
N ALA A 28 -10.55 -7.63 12.57
CA ALA A 28 -10.38 -7.82 11.14
C ALA A 28 -11.23 -6.79 10.38
N ALA A 29 -10.71 -6.26 9.30
CA ALA A 29 -11.39 -5.27 8.47
C ALA A 29 -10.85 -5.29 7.04
N PRO A 30 -11.68 -4.97 6.03
CA PRO A 30 -11.17 -4.68 4.70
C PRO A 30 -10.28 -3.43 4.72
N VAL A 31 -9.10 -3.52 4.12
CA VAL A 31 -8.21 -2.36 3.93
C VAL A 31 -8.92 -1.26 3.13
N SER A 32 -9.78 -1.64 2.19
CA SER A 32 -10.60 -0.74 1.37
C SER A 32 -11.57 0.14 2.16
N THR A 33 -12.00 -0.28 3.34
CA THR A 33 -12.94 0.51 4.19
C THR A 33 -12.25 1.57 5.02
N GLY A 34 -10.94 1.36 5.34
CA GLY A 34 -10.06 2.43 5.80
C GLY A 34 -9.02 2.66 4.72
N PRO A 35 -9.32 3.45 3.68
CA PRO A 35 -8.76 3.29 2.35
C PRO A 35 -7.25 3.38 2.27
N HIS A 36 -6.61 4.04 3.22
CA HIS A 36 -5.15 4.12 3.33
C HIS A 36 -4.77 3.97 4.79
N TRP A 37 -3.58 3.43 5.04
CA TRP A 37 -3.15 3.08 6.39
C TRP A 37 -1.75 3.62 6.70
N ILE A 38 -1.55 4.07 7.92
CA ILE A 38 -0.23 4.36 8.48
C ILE A 38 0.09 3.26 9.50
N PHE A 39 1.28 2.66 9.38
CA PHE A 39 1.87 1.76 10.37
C PHE A 39 3.11 2.42 10.95
N ALA A 40 3.08 2.77 12.21
CA ALA A 40 4.19 3.39 12.91
C ALA A 40 4.59 2.60 14.17
N GLY A 41 5.87 2.63 14.48
CA GLY A 41 6.40 1.99 15.70
C GLY A 41 7.91 1.98 15.72
N SER A 42 8.48 2.01 16.91
CA SER A 42 9.93 1.95 17.10
C SER A 42 10.51 0.63 16.61
N THR A 43 11.78 0.64 16.27
CA THR A 43 12.53 -0.58 15.88
C THR A 43 12.34 -1.69 16.92
N GLY A 44 12.08 -2.91 16.45
CA GLY A 44 11.87 -4.08 17.32
C GLY A 44 10.46 -4.21 17.92
N MET A 45 9.56 -3.24 17.70
CA MET A 45 8.18 -3.33 18.21
C MET A 45 7.25 -4.13 17.31
N GLY A 46 7.75 -4.70 16.20
CA GLY A 46 7.01 -5.64 15.33
C GLY A 46 6.23 -4.99 14.19
N LYS A 47 6.61 -3.76 13.75
CA LYS A 47 5.98 -3.06 12.61
C LYS A 47 5.95 -3.95 11.36
N SER A 48 7.09 -4.48 10.95
CA SER A 48 7.20 -5.34 9.76
C SER A 48 6.37 -6.62 9.90
N VAL A 49 6.39 -7.26 11.08
CA VAL A 49 5.55 -8.43 11.35
C VAL A 49 4.07 -8.09 11.23
N ALA A 50 3.64 -6.91 11.70
CA ALA A 50 2.25 -6.48 11.60
C ALA A 50 1.84 -6.21 10.14
N VAL A 51 2.69 -5.53 9.36
CA VAL A 51 2.45 -5.30 7.93
C VAL A 51 2.37 -6.63 7.18
N ASN A 52 3.34 -7.52 7.38
CA ASN A 52 3.35 -8.86 6.79
C ASN A 52 2.10 -9.67 7.17
N SER A 53 1.67 -9.64 8.43
CA SER A 53 0.46 -10.32 8.89
C SER A 53 -0.79 -9.86 8.14
N VAL A 54 -0.94 -8.55 7.94
CA VAL A 54 -2.04 -7.95 7.19
C VAL A 54 -2.00 -8.38 5.72
N LEU A 55 -0.85 -8.28 5.06
CA LEU A 55 -0.68 -8.63 3.66
C LEU A 55 -0.88 -10.14 3.41
N VAL A 56 -0.26 -10.98 4.23
CA VAL A 56 -0.39 -12.44 4.12
C VAL A 56 -1.86 -12.85 4.28
N SER A 57 -2.60 -12.22 5.20
CA SER A 57 -4.02 -12.54 5.37
C SER A 57 -4.86 -12.17 4.15
N MET A 58 -4.58 -11.05 3.48
CA MET A 58 -5.25 -10.68 2.22
C MET A 58 -4.87 -11.63 1.09
N ILE A 59 -3.57 -11.87 0.87
CA ILE A 59 -3.04 -12.73 -0.19
C ILE A 59 -3.57 -14.16 -0.08
N TYR A 60 -3.75 -14.67 1.14
CA TYR A 60 -4.24 -16.03 1.36
C TYR A 60 -5.69 -16.22 0.91
N HIS A 61 -6.51 -15.18 0.98
CA HIS A 61 -7.94 -15.23 0.67
C HIS A 61 -8.28 -14.76 -0.74
N ALA A 62 -7.56 -13.74 -1.24
CA ALA A 62 -7.86 -13.13 -2.51
C ALA A 62 -7.28 -13.92 -3.68
N HIS A 63 -7.97 -13.87 -4.83
CA HIS A 63 -7.40 -14.33 -6.09
C HIS A 63 -6.42 -13.27 -6.63
N PRO A 64 -5.31 -13.67 -7.30
CA PRO A 64 -4.37 -12.70 -7.88
C PRO A 64 -5.00 -11.72 -8.88
N ASP A 65 -6.11 -12.09 -9.54
CA ASP A 65 -6.84 -11.19 -10.44
C ASP A 65 -7.76 -10.20 -9.69
N GLU A 66 -7.92 -10.36 -8.39
CA GLU A 66 -8.74 -9.48 -7.56
C GLU A 66 -7.90 -8.55 -6.68
N LEU A 67 -6.64 -8.93 -6.39
CA LEU A 67 -5.74 -8.18 -5.52
C LEU A 67 -4.32 -8.18 -6.08
N LYS A 68 -3.75 -6.99 -6.23
CA LYS A 68 -2.34 -6.79 -6.57
C LYS A 68 -1.63 -6.06 -5.44
N ILE A 69 -0.45 -6.56 -5.09
CA ILE A 69 0.41 -5.98 -4.05
C ILE A 69 1.67 -5.42 -4.70
N PHE A 70 2.02 -4.21 -4.29
CA PHE A 70 3.21 -3.51 -4.75
C PHE A 70 4.05 -3.09 -3.55
N TRP A 71 5.35 -3.21 -3.67
CA TRP A 71 6.29 -2.84 -2.61
C TRP A 71 7.23 -1.74 -3.08
N VAL A 72 7.36 -0.73 -2.24
CA VAL A 72 8.45 0.26 -2.25
C VAL A 72 9.28 0.00 -1.00
N ASP A 73 10.44 -0.62 -1.17
CA ASP A 73 11.34 -1.03 -0.10
C ASP A 73 12.80 -0.79 -0.52
N PRO A 74 13.35 0.39 -0.24
CA PRO A 74 14.72 0.73 -0.62
C PRO A 74 15.78 -0.19 -0.04
N LYS A 75 15.48 -0.89 1.06
CA LYS A 75 16.39 -1.79 1.74
C LYS A 75 16.30 -3.24 1.29
N MET A 76 15.23 -3.59 0.55
CA MET A 76 14.95 -4.94 0.06
C MET A 76 14.95 -5.99 1.18
N VAL A 77 14.47 -5.63 2.37
CA VAL A 77 14.44 -6.52 3.54
C VAL A 77 13.12 -7.27 3.61
N GLU A 78 12.01 -6.53 3.69
CA GLU A 78 10.68 -7.10 3.86
C GLU A 78 10.09 -7.57 2.52
N ALA A 79 10.33 -6.84 1.46
CA ALA A 79 9.76 -7.10 0.15
C ALA A 79 10.39 -8.32 -0.58
N ALA A 80 11.56 -8.78 -0.16
CA ALA A 80 12.25 -9.91 -0.80
C ALA A 80 11.41 -11.20 -0.85
N ALA A 81 10.61 -11.48 0.18
CA ALA A 81 9.74 -12.64 0.25
C ALA A 81 8.62 -12.62 -0.81
N TYR A 82 8.25 -11.45 -1.31
CA TYR A 82 7.15 -11.23 -2.26
C TYR A 82 7.57 -11.34 -3.72
N ILE A 83 8.86 -11.50 -4.00
CA ILE A 83 9.37 -11.67 -5.37
C ILE A 83 8.72 -12.89 -6.02
N ASN A 84 8.24 -12.72 -7.27
CA ASN A 84 7.56 -13.76 -8.04
C ASN A 84 6.27 -14.32 -7.41
N LEU A 85 5.67 -13.60 -6.47
CA LEU A 85 4.36 -13.97 -5.95
C LEU A 85 3.28 -13.63 -7.00
N PRO A 86 2.27 -14.49 -7.23
CA PRO A 86 1.20 -14.22 -8.20
C PRO A 86 0.46 -12.89 -7.99
N HIS A 87 0.38 -12.39 -6.77
CA HIS A 87 -0.21 -11.10 -6.44
C HIS A 87 0.70 -9.91 -6.72
N CYS A 88 1.99 -10.12 -7.01
CA CYS A 88 2.98 -9.07 -7.19
C CYS A 88 3.39 -9.00 -8.67
N PRO A 89 2.73 -8.17 -9.49
CA PRO A 89 2.98 -8.11 -10.94
C PRO A 89 4.30 -7.41 -11.30
N ILE A 90 4.92 -6.72 -10.35
CA ILE A 90 6.26 -6.12 -10.49
C ILE A 90 7.16 -6.55 -9.34
N ASN A 91 8.46 -6.52 -9.57
CA ASN A 91 9.43 -6.68 -8.49
C ASN A 91 9.39 -5.48 -7.55
N PRO A 92 9.82 -5.63 -6.28
CA PRO A 92 9.89 -4.52 -5.34
C PRO A 92 10.75 -3.37 -5.88
N ILE A 93 10.27 -2.16 -5.67
CA ILE A 93 10.91 -0.93 -6.10
C ILE A 93 11.91 -0.50 -5.03
N ILE A 94 13.19 -0.40 -5.40
CA ILE A 94 14.29 -0.18 -4.46
C ILE A 94 14.93 1.20 -4.57
N ASN A 95 14.71 1.92 -5.66
CA ASN A 95 15.29 3.24 -5.85
C ASN A 95 14.22 4.34 -5.83
N MET A 96 14.63 5.56 -5.49
CA MET A 96 13.75 6.69 -5.31
C MET A 96 13.07 7.14 -6.60
N VAL A 97 13.80 7.16 -7.71
CA VAL A 97 13.24 7.63 -9.00
C VAL A 97 12.10 6.72 -9.43
N ASP A 98 12.32 5.41 -9.33
CA ASP A 98 11.29 4.42 -9.63
C ASP A 98 10.13 4.48 -8.63
N ALA A 99 10.40 4.80 -7.34
CA ALA A 99 9.35 4.95 -6.34
C ALA A 99 8.42 6.13 -6.64
N VAL A 100 8.99 7.30 -6.98
CA VAL A 100 8.20 8.47 -7.38
C VAL A 100 7.42 8.19 -8.66
N ALA A 101 8.07 7.62 -9.67
CA ALA A 101 7.42 7.24 -10.92
C ALA A 101 6.26 6.26 -10.71
N PHE A 102 6.46 5.28 -9.84
CA PHE A 102 5.41 4.30 -9.53
C PHE A 102 4.23 4.93 -8.77
N LEU A 103 4.48 5.85 -7.85
CA LEU A 103 3.40 6.57 -7.17
C LEU A 103 2.60 7.46 -8.14
N GLU A 104 3.26 8.11 -9.09
CA GLU A 104 2.58 8.83 -10.17
C GLU A 104 1.81 7.86 -11.09
N PHE A 105 2.36 6.69 -11.42
CA PHE A 105 1.62 5.65 -12.14
C PHE A 105 0.33 5.24 -11.41
N LEU A 106 0.37 5.08 -10.09
CA LEU A 106 -0.85 4.77 -9.33
C LEU A 106 -1.89 5.90 -9.42
N VAL A 107 -1.45 7.14 -9.53
CA VAL A 107 -2.36 8.28 -9.75
C VAL A 107 -2.96 8.25 -11.16
N GLU A 108 -2.17 7.98 -12.20
CA GLU A 108 -2.69 7.82 -13.56
C GLU A 108 -3.66 6.64 -13.68
N GLU A 109 -3.34 5.50 -13.08
CA GLU A 109 -4.23 4.35 -13.00
C GLU A 109 -5.55 4.70 -12.28
N MET A 110 -5.49 5.47 -11.20
CA MET A 110 -6.67 5.98 -10.52
C MET A 110 -7.57 6.82 -11.47
N GLU A 111 -6.97 7.75 -12.19
CA GLU A 111 -7.72 8.62 -13.12
C GLU A 111 -8.30 7.82 -14.30
N GLU A 112 -7.57 6.80 -14.81
CA GLU A 112 -8.07 5.91 -15.85
C GLU A 112 -9.28 5.11 -15.35
N ARG A 113 -9.21 4.54 -14.15
CA ARG A 113 -10.34 3.86 -13.54
C ARG A 113 -11.55 4.77 -13.39
N TYR A 114 -11.35 6.03 -13.02
CA TYR A 114 -12.43 7.01 -12.98
C TYR A 114 -13.04 7.30 -14.35
N ARG A 115 -12.26 7.32 -15.43
CA ARG A 115 -12.79 7.45 -16.80
C ARG A 115 -13.70 6.28 -17.14
N VAL A 116 -13.28 5.05 -16.83
CA VAL A 116 -14.12 3.85 -17.04
C VAL A 116 -15.39 3.90 -16.19
N LEU A 117 -15.29 4.24 -14.91
CA LEU A 117 -16.43 4.36 -14.02
C LEU A 117 -17.44 5.42 -14.52
N ALA A 118 -16.95 6.57 -14.96
CA ALA A 118 -17.78 7.62 -15.52
C ALA A 118 -18.47 7.17 -16.82
N ALA A 119 -17.75 6.49 -17.71
CA ALA A 119 -18.31 5.97 -18.97
C ALA A 119 -19.35 4.88 -18.77
N THR A 120 -19.28 4.14 -17.67
CA THR A 120 -20.19 3.03 -17.34
C THR A 120 -21.28 3.42 -16.34
N GLY A 121 -21.21 4.63 -15.74
CA GLY A 121 -22.18 5.14 -14.79
C GLY A 121 -22.03 4.62 -13.36
N PHE A 122 -20.97 3.88 -13.06
CA PHE A 122 -20.68 3.41 -11.71
C PHE A 122 -19.93 4.46 -10.89
N LYS A 123 -20.16 4.48 -9.57
CA LYS A 123 -19.46 5.37 -8.63
C LYS A 123 -18.26 4.73 -7.97
N HIS A 124 -18.27 3.40 -7.86
CA HIS A 124 -17.24 2.63 -7.18
C HIS A 124 -16.80 1.44 -8.03
N MET A 125 -15.52 1.14 -8.01
CA MET A 125 -14.92 -0.01 -8.68
C MET A 125 -15.60 -1.33 -8.26
N LYS A 126 -15.97 -1.45 -6.98
CA LYS A 126 -16.65 -2.65 -6.48
C LYS A 126 -17.95 -2.92 -7.24
N ASP A 127 -18.79 -1.91 -7.40
CA ASP A 127 -20.10 -2.05 -8.08
C ASP A 127 -19.90 -2.36 -9.57
N PHE A 128 -18.89 -1.74 -10.20
CA PHE A 128 -18.47 -2.07 -11.56
C PHE A 128 -18.01 -3.51 -11.69
N ASN A 129 -17.18 -4.01 -10.78
CA ASN A 129 -16.70 -5.39 -10.80
C ASN A 129 -17.82 -6.42 -10.57
N GLU A 130 -18.77 -6.12 -9.68
CA GLU A 130 -19.97 -6.96 -9.50
C GLU A 130 -20.78 -7.03 -10.79
N TRP A 131 -21.04 -5.90 -11.45
CA TRP A 131 -21.68 -5.86 -12.77
C TRP A 131 -20.86 -6.61 -13.84
N PHE A 132 -19.53 -6.44 -13.85
CA PHE A 132 -18.64 -7.12 -14.79
C PHE A 132 -18.75 -8.65 -14.66
N ASP A 133 -18.75 -9.17 -13.44
CA ASP A 133 -18.85 -10.62 -13.18
C ASP A 133 -20.20 -11.18 -13.63
N GLU A 134 -21.29 -10.41 -13.47
CA GLU A 134 -22.64 -10.80 -13.91
C GLU A 134 -22.83 -10.68 -15.43
N ASN A 135 -22.09 -9.79 -16.11
CA ASN A 135 -22.25 -9.45 -17.52
C ASN A 135 -20.97 -9.61 -18.33
N LYS A 136 -20.13 -10.60 -17.98
CA LYS A 136 -18.75 -10.73 -18.46
C LYS A 136 -18.63 -10.66 -19.99
N ALA A 137 -19.45 -11.42 -20.73
CA ALA A 137 -19.37 -11.47 -22.20
C ALA A 137 -19.71 -10.11 -22.84
N GLU A 138 -20.69 -9.37 -22.30
CA GLU A 138 -21.02 -8.02 -22.77
C GLU A 138 -19.92 -7.03 -22.44
N ALA A 139 -19.40 -7.08 -21.20
CA ALA A 139 -18.36 -6.18 -20.74
C ALA A 139 -17.06 -6.35 -21.56
N GLU A 140 -16.63 -7.59 -21.81
CA GLU A 140 -15.46 -7.89 -22.64
C GLU A 140 -15.68 -7.47 -24.10
N ALA A 141 -16.88 -7.67 -24.67
CA ALA A 141 -17.20 -7.21 -26.03
C ALA A 141 -17.14 -5.67 -26.16
N ARG A 142 -17.37 -4.94 -25.07
CA ARG A 142 -17.22 -3.48 -24.97
C ARG A 142 -15.79 -3.03 -24.65
N GLY A 143 -14.84 -3.97 -24.52
CA GLY A 143 -13.44 -3.70 -24.21
C GLY A 143 -13.12 -3.47 -22.73
N TYR A 144 -14.09 -3.69 -21.84
CA TYR A 144 -13.85 -3.54 -20.40
C TYR A 144 -13.13 -4.74 -19.80
N LYS A 145 -12.39 -4.50 -18.72
CA LYS A 145 -11.71 -5.51 -17.91
C LYS A 145 -12.07 -5.34 -16.45
N LYS A 146 -12.12 -6.45 -15.71
CA LYS A 146 -12.25 -6.41 -14.25
C LYS A 146 -11.07 -5.66 -13.63
N MET A 147 -11.33 -4.81 -12.66
CA MET A 147 -10.32 -4.00 -11.99
C MET A 147 -9.88 -4.67 -10.69
N PRO A 148 -8.62 -5.11 -10.54
CA PRO A 148 -8.14 -5.60 -9.25
C PRO A 148 -7.98 -4.45 -8.25
N TYR A 149 -8.11 -4.76 -6.96
CA TYR A 149 -7.63 -3.87 -5.91
C TYR A 149 -6.11 -3.77 -5.99
N PHE A 150 -5.60 -2.55 -5.83
CA PHE A 150 -4.16 -2.28 -5.73
C PHE A 150 -3.83 -1.87 -4.30
N VAL A 151 -2.84 -2.54 -3.70
CA VAL A 151 -2.31 -2.18 -2.39
C VAL A 151 -0.81 -1.93 -2.54
N CYS A 152 -0.41 -0.68 -2.43
CA CYS A 152 0.98 -0.26 -2.44
C CYS A 152 1.49 -0.12 -1.01
N VAL A 153 2.55 -0.81 -0.67
CA VAL A 153 3.22 -0.76 0.63
C VAL A 153 4.53 -0.01 0.52
N ILE A 154 4.71 0.99 1.36
CA ILE A 154 5.95 1.75 1.50
C ILE A 154 6.54 1.39 2.86
N ASP A 155 7.64 0.63 2.91
CA ASP A 155 8.17 0.07 4.16
C ASP A 155 8.77 1.13 5.10
N GLU A 156 9.50 2.10 4.56
CA GLU A 156 10.02 3.21 5.36
C GLU A 156 9.78 4.54 4.68
N TRP A 157 8.64 5.16 5.02
CA TRP A 157 8.22 6.44 4.48
C TRP A 157 9.21 7.57 4.75
N ALA A 158 9.89 7.51 5.91
CA ALA A 158 10.88 8.52 6.27
C ALA A 158 12.03 8.57 5.26
N ASP A 159 12.49 7.43 4.74
CA ASP A 159 13.59 7.37 3.79
C ASP A 159 13.21 8.06 2.46
N LEU A 160 11.93 7.98 2.04
CA LEU A 160 11.44 8.66 0.85
C LEU A 160 11.33 10.18 1.06
N VAL A 161 10.66 10.61 2.13
CA VAL A 161 10.43 12.04 2.42
C VAL A 161 11.74 12.79 2.67
N MET A 162 12.73 12.13 3.30
CA MET A 162 14.04 12.76 3.53
C MET A 162 14.86 12.96 2.26
N GLN A 163 14.63 12.15 1.23
CA GLN A 163 15.30 12.28 -0.07
C GLN A 163 14.55 13.27 -0.98
N ASP A 164 13.23 13.19 -1.03
CA ASP A 164 12.41 14.11 -1.83
C ASP A 164 11.07 14.40 -1.15
N LYS A 165 10.88 15.65 -0.73
CA LYS A 165 9.59 16.10 -0.17
C LYS A 165 8.44 16.10 -1.19
N GLY A 166 8.74 16.07 -2.48
CA GLY A 166 7.74 16.00 -3.54
C GLY A 166 7.01 14.66 -3.60
N VAL A 167 7.53 13.62 -2.94
CA VAL A 167 6.87 12.30 -2.83
C VAL A 167 5.53 12.38 -2.08
N ASP A 168 5.31 13.41 -1.26
CA ASP A 168 4.03 13.66 -0.59
C ASP A 168 2.88 13.88 -1.58
N ASP A 169 3.13 14.54 -2.72
CA ASP A 169 2.07 14.98 -3.65
C ASP A 169 1.28 13.81 -4.26
N PRO A 170 1.88 12.78 -4.88
CA PRO A 170 1.13 11.63 -5.39
C PRO A 170 0.40 10.87 -4.28
N VAL A 171 1.00 10.72 -3.09
CA VAL A 171 0.37 10.05 -1.96
C VAL A 171 -0.83 10.87 -1.44
N MET A 172 -0.75 12.19 -1.40
CA MET A 172 -1.89 13.03 -1.04
C MET A 172 -3.02 12.93 -2.08
N ARG A 173 -2.70 12.92 -3.38
CA ARG A 173 -3.71 12.74 -4.45
C ARG A 173 -4.43 11.40 -4.32
N LEU A 174 -3.69 10.33 -4.10
CA LEU A 174 -4.25 9.01 -3.83
C LEU A 174 -5.11 9.04 -2.56
N GLY A 175 -4.60 9.60 -1.46
CA GLY A 175 -5.31 9.70 -0.19
C GLY A 175 -6.66 10.42 -0.29
N GLN A 176 -6.75 11.43 -1.16
CA GLN A 176 -7.97 12.20 -1.36
C GLN A 176 -9.01 11.50 -2.24
N LYS A 177 -8.56 10.74 -3.25
CA LYS A 177 -9.47 10.30 -4.31
C LYS A 177 -9.50 8.77 -4.52
N ALA A 178 -8.44 8.02 -4.21
CA ALA A 178 -8.28 6.66 -4.71
C ALA A 178 -9.21 5.60 -4.08
N ARG A 179 -9.98 5.94 -3.06
CA ARG A 179 -10.89 4.99 -2.38
C ARG A 179 -11.86 4.31 -3.33
N ALA A 180 -12.54 5.08 -4.18
CA ALA A 180 -13.57 4.54 -5.07
C ALA A 180 -12.98 3.77 -6.26
N SER A 181 -11.72 4.04 -6.63
CA SER A 181 -10.99 3.33 -7.68
C SER A 181 -10.30 2.04 -7.19
N GLY A 182 -10.37 1.71 -5.89
CA GLY A 182 -9.79 0.49 -5.31
C GLY A 182 -8.27 0.49 -5.23
N ILE A 183 -7.65 1.67 -5.15
CA ILE A 183 -6.20 1.81 -4.98
C ILE A 183 -5.92 2.28 -3.55
N HIS A 184 -5.09 1.56 -2.82
CA HIS A 184 -4.81 1.78 -1.40
C HIS A 184 -3.31 1.87 -1.15
N VAL A 185 -2.92 2.74 -0.22
CA VAL A 185 -1.52 2.90 0.20
C VAL A 185 -1.40 2.54 1.67
N ILE A 186 -0.40 1.75 2.00
CA ILE A 186 0.04 1.45 3.35
C ILE A 186 1.41 2.11 3.54
N ILE A 187 1.46 3.13 4.36
CA ILE A 187 2.70 3.84 4.71
C ILE A 187 3.21 3.25 6.03
N ALA A 188 4.43 2.72 6.03
CA ALA A 188 5.08 2.27 7.24
C ALA A 188 6.27 3.17 7.59
N THR A 189 6.50 3.43 8.89
CA THR A 189 7.66 4.20 9.35
C THR A 189 8.08 3.82 10.76
N GLN A 190 9.39 3.78 10.98
CA GLN A 190 9.99 3.64 12.32
C GLN A 190 10.29 5.00 12.96
N ARG A 191 10.12 6.11 12.21
CA ARG A 191 10.43 7.48 12.63
C ARG A 191 9.20 8.38 12.55
N PRO A 192 8.22 8.22 13.46
CA PRO A 192 6.99 8.99 13.42
C PRO A 192 7.23 10.42 13.98
N SER A 193 7.86 11.28 13.21
CA SER A 193 8.01 12.71 13.52
C SER A 193 6.98 13.54 12.75
N ALA A 194 6.73 14.77 13.21
CA ALA A 194 5.82 15.70 12.55
C ALA A 194 6.29 16.12 11.14
N GLU A 195 7.59 16.01 10.86
CA GLU A 195 8.16 16.23 9.54
C GLU A 195 7.84 15.08 8.58
N ILE A 196 7.87 13.85 9.07
CA ILE A 196 7.64 12.62 8.28
C ILE A 196 6.14 12.35 8.11
N LEU A 197 5.36 12.47 9.18
CA LEU A 197 3.91 12.32 9.17
C LEU A 197 3.26 13.71 9.27
N SER A 198 3.36 14.48 8.19
CA SER A 198 2.80 15.82 8.13
C SER A 198 1.29 15.82 8.39
N SER A 199 0.75 16.96 8.83
CA SER A 199 -0.70 17.12 9.03
C SER A 199 -1.49 16.87 7.74
N LYS A 200 -0.90 17.16 6.57
CA LYS A 200 -1.50 16.89 5.25
C LYS A 200 -1.64 15.39 4.98
N ILE A 201 -0.59 14.61 5.23
CA ILE A 201 -0.62 13.14 5.08
C ILE A 201 -1.66 12.55 6.03
N LYS A 202 -1.63 12.95 7.31
CA LYS A 202 -2.59 12.44 8.32
C LYS A 202 -4.05 12.80 8.03
N ALA A 203 -4.32 13.96 7.45
CA ALA A 203 -5.67 14.36 7.06
C ALA A 203 -6.25 13.47 5.96
N ASN A 204 -5.40 12.90 5.09
CA ASN A 204 -5.81 12.04 3.99
C ASN A 204 -5.73 10.54 4.31
N ILE A 205 -4.98 10.17 5.36
CA ILE A 205 -4.83 8.78 5.81
C ILE A 205 -5.34 8.68 7.27
N ALA A 206 -6.61 8.33 7.41
CA ALA A 206 -7.28 8.33 8.70
C ALA A 206 -7.09 7.03 9.51
N SER A 207 -6.83 5.91 8.82
CA SER A 207 -6.61 4.61 9.50
C SER A 207 -5.15 4.47 9.89
N ARG A 208 -4.89 4.20 11.16
CA ARG A 208 -3.53 4.24 11.70
C ARG A 208 -3.31 3.13 12.70
N VAL A 209 -2.16 2.49 12.60
CA VAL A 209 -1.65 1.49 13.55
C VAL A 209 -0.40 2.08 14.19
N CYS A 210 -0.43 2.25 15.50
CA CYS A 210 0.73 2.68 16.27
C CYS A 210 1.14 1.58 17.24
N MET A 211 2.30 1.02 16.99
CA MET A 211 2.95 0.08 17.90
C MET A 211 3.72 0.84 18.98
N GLY A 212 4.47 0.16 19.83
CA GLY A 212 5.27 0.83 20.84
C GLY A 212 6.18 1.91 20.25
N VAL A 213 6.13 3.10 20.82
CA VAL A 213 6.95 4.27 20.46
C VAL A 213 7.74 4.77 21.67
N VAL A 214 8.76 5.61 21.42
CA VAL A 214 9.70 6.04 22.45
C VAL A 214 9.05 6.91 23.52
N ASP A 215 8.16 7.83 23.11
CA ASP A 215 7.55 8.81 23.98
C ASP A 215 6.12 9.16 23.58
N SER A 216 5.46 9.91 24.44
CA SER A 216 4.06 10.36 24.24
C SER A 216 3.90 11.32 23.06
N MET A 217 4.95 12.06 22.67
CA MET A 217 4.91 12.95 21.51
C MET A 217 4.80 12.12 20.21
N ASN A 218 5.56 11.04 20.10
CA ASN A 218 5.47 10.13 18.96
C ASN A 218 4.08 9.48 18.86
N SER A 219 3.49 9.07 20.01
CA SER A 219 2.12 8.58 20.04
C SER A 219 1.12 9.65 19.56
N LEU A 220 1.27 10.88 20.04
CA LEU A 220 0.42 12.01 19.65
C LEU A 220 0.55 12.34 18.15
N ILE A 221 1.77 12.26 17.60
CA ILE A 221 1.99 12.49 16.17
C ILE A 221 1.23 11.45 15.34
N VAL A 222 1.23 10.17 15.72
CA VAL A 222 0.58 9.12 14.95
C VAL A 222 -0.92 9.09 15.17
N LEU A 223 -1.36 9.08 16.43
CA LEU A 223 -2.76 8.77 16.83
C LEU A 223 -3.56 10.00 17.22
N ASP A 224 -2.99 11.19 17.23
CA ASP A 224 -3.56 12.41 17.81
C ASP A 224 -3.92 12.25 19.30
N GLN A 225 -3.39 11.22 19.97
CA GLN A 225 -3.50 10.93 21.40
C GLN A 225 -2.30 10.15 21.92
N THR A 226 -2.08 10.18 23.24
CA THR A 226 -1.05 9.41 23.93
C THR A 226 -1.52 7.98 24.20
N GLY A 227 -0.59 7.08 24.52
CA GLY A 227 -0.87 5.69 24.93
C GLY A 227 0.02 4.65 24.28
N ALA A 228 0.48 4.87 23.04
CA ALA A 228 1.36 3.92 22.36
C ALA A 228 2.75 3.84 23.00
N GLU A 229 3.21 4.87 23.71
CA GLU A 229 4.44 4.87 24.52
C GLU A 229 4.40 3.87 25.69
N LYS A 230 3.22 3.38 26.04
CA LYS A 230 3.04 2.38 27.12
C LYS A 230 3.03 0.95 26.60
N LEU A 231 3.11 0.76 25.29
CA LEU A 231 3.17 -0.55 24.66
C LEU A 231 4.61 -1.07 24.68
N ASN A 232 4.87 -2.05 25.53
CA ASN A 232 6.23 -2.55 25.75
C ASN A 232 6.48 -3.94 25.14
N THR A 233 5.50 -4.51 24.46
CA THR A 233 5.58 -5.85 23.89
C THR A 233 5.51 -5.81 22.37
N PRO A 234 6.46 -6.41 21.64
CA PRO A 234 6.39 -6.48 20.19
C PRO A 234 5.07 -7.06 19.69
N GLY A 235 4.51 -6.46 18.66
CA GLY A 235 3.20 -6.84 18.10
C GLY A 235 1.98 -6.28 18.83
N ASP A 236 2.16 -5.56 19.94
CA ASP A 236 1.10 -4.84 20.62
C ASP A 236 0.91 -3.46 19.97
N ALA A 237 -0.32 -3.08 19.66
CA ALA A 237 -0.62 -1.87 18.91
C ALA A 237 -1.94 -1.20 19.34
N LEU A 238 -2.00 0.10 19.13
CA LEU A 238 -3.26 0.87 19.12
C LEU A 238 -3.65 1.12 17.68
N ILE A 239 -4.85 0.70 17.31
CA ILE A 239 -5.41 0.87 15.97
C ILE A 239 -6.49 1.94 16.02
N MET A 240 -6.26 3.03 15.29
CA MET A 240 -7.29 4.03 15.00
C MET A 240 -7.99 3.63 13.71
N TYR A 241 -9.28 3.33 13.81
CA TYR A 241 -10.10 2.92 12.68
C TYR A 241 -11.53 3.45 12.82
N LYS A 242 -12.00 4.18 11.81
CA LYS A 242 -13.33 4.83 11.80
C LYS A 242 -13.60 5.74 13.01
N GLY A 243 -12.55 6.34 13.55
CA GLY A 243 -12.63 7.25 14.71
C GLY A 243 -12.45 6.57 16.06
N ASP A 244 -12.53 5.26 16.14
CA ASP A 244 -12.33 4.51 17.37
C ASP A 244 -10.88 4.02 17.50
N ILE A 245 -10.39 3.92 18.74
CA ILE A 245 -9.09 3.32 19.04
C ILE A 245 -9.27 2.01 19.77
N THR A 246 -8.72 0.97 19.20
CA THR A 246 -8.73 -0.39 19.74
C THR A 246 -7.31 -0.88 19.96
N ARG A 247 -7.03 -1.45 21.14
CA ARG A 247 -5.77 -2.14 21.40
C ARG A 247 -5.85 -3.56 20.84
N VAL A 248 -4.87 -3.89 20.02
CA VAL A 248 -4.81 -5.17 19.29
C VAL A 248 -3.43 -5.78 19.42
N LYS A 249 -3.36 -7.08 19.62
CA LYS A 249 -2.16 -7.89 19.55
C LYS A 249 -2.08 -8.56 18.19
N PHE A 250 -1.13 -8.15 17.35
CA PHE A 250 -0.85 -8.78 16.07
C PHE A 250 -0.32 -10.20 16.25
N PRO A 251 -0.70 -11.14 15.37
CA PRO A 251 -0.12 -12.47 15.38
C PRO A 251 1.34 -12.39 14.90
N TYR A 252 2.18 -13.19 15.49
CA TYR A 252 3.53 -13.42 14.97
C TYR A 252 3.47 -14.47 13.88
N LEU A 253 3.99 -14.12 12.70
CA LEU A 253 4.26 -15.01 11.58
C LEU A 253 5.77 -15.06 11.41
N SER A 254 6.34 -16.24 11.55
CA SER A 254 7.76 -16.45 11.25
C SER A 254 8.02 -16.44 9.75
N ASP A 255 9.26 -16.11 9.35
CA ASP A 255 9.65 -16.13 7.93
C ASP A 255 9.41 -17.50 7.28
N GLY A 256 9.59 -18.59 8.04
CA GLY A 256 9.30 -19.96 7.59
C GLY A 256 7.80 -20.20 7.33
N GLU A 257 6.91 -19.66 8.17
CA GLU A 257 5.47 -19.74 7.95
C GLU A 257 5.05 -18.93 6.72
N ILE A 258 5.58 -17.71 6.57
CA ILE A 258 5.35 -16.87 5.39
C ILE A 258 5.84 -17.58 4.12
N ALA A 259 7.04 -18.14 4.14
CA ALA A 259 7.60 -18.86 2.99
C ALA A 259 6.74 -20.07 2.58
N ASN A 260 6.22 -20.83 3.55
CA ASN A 260 5.33 -21.96 3.28
C ASN A 260 4.00 -21.52 2.67
N ILE A 261 3.38 -20.46 3.21
CA ILE A 261 2.15 -19.88 2.65
C ILE A 261 2.39 -19.39 1.22
N PHE A 262 3.49 -18.69 0.98
CA PHE A 262 3.80 -18.17 -0.34
C PHE A 262 4.17 -19.27 -1.35
N ALA A 263 4.77 -20.37 -0.91
CA ALA A 263 4.96 -21.57 -1.74
C ALA A 263 3.61 -22.16 -2.17
N GLU A 264 2.67 -22.32 -1.23
CA GLU A 264 1.31 -22.78 -1.54
C GLU A 264 0.59 -21.87 -2.54
N ILE A 265 0.74 -20.56 -2.39
CA ILE A 265 0.14 -19.58 -3.30
C ILE A 265 0.76 -19.66 -4.71
N ARG A 266 2.09 -19.82 -4.81
CA ARG A 266 2.78 -20.00 -6.12
C ARG A 266 2.37 -21.31 -6.80
N ASP A 267 2.13 -22.37 -6.04
CA ASP A 267 1.65 -23.66 -6.58
C ASP A 267 0.19 -23.57 -7.04
N ARG A 268 -0.62 -22.75 -6.35
CA ARG A 268 -2.06 -22.60 -6.63
C ARG A 268 -2.36 -21.71 -7.84
N TYR A 269 -1.56 -20.68 -8.08
CA TYR A 269 -1.83 -19.67 -9.09
C TYR A 269 -0.62 -19.43 -10.00
N PRO A 270 -0.85 -19.23 -11.32
CA PRO A 270 0.20 -18.78 -12.21
C PRO A 270 0.68 -17.38 -11.82
N ARG A 271 1.89 -17.04 -12.24
CA ARG A 271 2.41 -15.67 -12.08
C ARG A 271 1.53 -14.70 -12.86
N SER A 272 1.20 -13.57 -12.25
CA SER A 272 0.50 -12.48 -12.93
C SER A 272 1.33 -11.94 -14.11
N GLU A 273 0.62 -11.48 -15.15
CA GLU A 273 1.22 -10.67 -16.20
C GLU A 273 1.95 -9.46 -15.56
N PRO A 274 3.20 -9.22 -15.95
CA PRO A 274 3.94 -8.06 -15.47
C PRO A 274 3.25 -6.76 -15.88
N ILE A 275 3.25 -5.78 -14.99
CA ILE A 275 2.82 -4.42 -15.29
C ILE A 275 4.07 -3.61 -15.63
N ASP A 276 4.19 -3.18 -16.87
CA ASP A 276 5.23 -2.22 -17.27
C ASP A 276 4.76 -0.79 -17.00
N TYR A 277 4.80 -0.39 -15.72
CA TYR A 277 4.39 0.95 -15.31
C TYR A 277 5.27 2.05 -15.93
N LYS A 278 6.53 1.71 -16.28
CA LYS A 278 7.46 2.64 -16.92
C LYS A 278 6.97 2.98 -18.33
N GLN A 279 6.58 1.97 -19.10
CA GLN A 279 6.04 2.17 -20.44
C GLN A 279 4.72 2.95 -20.40
N VAL A 280 3.84 2.62 -19.45
CA VAL A 280 2.57 3.37 -19.27
C VAL A 280 2.83 4.85 -19.01
N MET A 281 3.81 5.18 -18.17
CA MET A 281 4.17 6.56 -17.86
C MET A 281 4.78 7.30 -19.05
N ILE A 282 5.55 6.61 -19.90
CA ILE A 282 6.09 7.16 -21.16
C ILE A 282 4.95 7.46 -22.13
N ASP A 283 4.05 6.50 -22.33
CA ASP A 283 2.93 6.61 -23.27
C ASP A 283 1.98 7.76 -22.90
N HIS A 284 1.82 8.05 -21.61
CA HIS A 284 1.03 9.18 -21.11
C HIS A 284 1.79 10.52 -21.12
N GLY A 285 3.08 10.52 -21.49
CA GLY A 285 3.91 11.73 -21.50
C GLY A 285 4.11 12.36 -20.12
N THR A 286 3.84 11.61 -19.06
CA THR A 286 3.95 12.11 -17.68
C THR A 286 5.34 11.87 -17.09
N PHE A 287 6.15 11.03 -17.75
CA PHE A 287 7.51 10.72 -17.32
C PHE A 287 8.44 10.53 -18.52
N GLU A 288 9.38 11.41 -18.69
CA GLU A 288 10.53 11.20 -19.56
C GLU A 288 11.59 10.44 -18.77
N TRP A 289 11.73 9.14 -19.03
CA TRP A 289 12.92 8.39 -18.62
C TRP A 289 14.05 8.96 -19.46
N ALA A 290 14.91 9.74 -18.84
CA ALA A 290 16.12 10.13 -19.52
C ALA A 290 16.95 8.87 -19.75
N GLU A 291 17.05 8.44 -21.02
CA GLU A 291 17.98 7.41 -21.48
C GLU A 291 19.45 7.78 -21.17
N GLU A 292 19.68 9.02 -20.71
CA GLU A 292 20.99 9.64 -20.48
C GLU A 292 21.52 9.53 -19.04
N TYR A 293 20.77 8.97 -18.10
CA TYR A 293 21.30 8.88 -16.73
C TYR A 293 21.90 7.50 -16.52
N ASP A 294 23.22 7.44 -16.52
CA ASP A 294 24.02 6.36 -15.98
C ASP A 294 23.56 6.02 -14.55
N GLU A 295 23.64 4.76 -14.15
CA GLU A 295 23.26 4.31 -12.80
C GLU A 295 23.98 5.12 -11.71
N ASP A 296 25.17 5.64 -12.01
CA ASP A 296 26.00 6.46 -11.12
C ASP A 296 25.59 7.95 -11.05
N THR A 297 24.63 8.44 -11.85
CA THR A 297 24.22 9.85 -11.83
C THR A 297 23.54 10.19 -10.50
N PRO A 298 24.04 11.21 -9.75
CA PRO A 298 23.44 11.60 -8.49
C PRO A 298 21.95 11.94 -8.63
N TRP A 299 21.14 11.47 -7.72
CA TRP A 299 19.71 11.65 -7.64
C TRP A 299 19.27 13.13 -7.80
N GLU A 300 20.01 14.05 -7.15
CA GLU A 300 19.74 15.48 -7.18
C GLU A 300 19.83 16.09 -8.59
N GLU A 301 20.75 15.59 -9.42
CA GLU A 301 20.88 16.03 -10.81
C GLU A 301 19.73 15.52 -11.68
N LYS A 302 19.28 14.27 -11.47
CA LYS A 302 18.11 13.69 -12.13
C LYS A 302 16.84 14.51 -11.87
N HIS A 303 16.72 15.05 -10.66
CA HIS A 303 15.52 15.81 -10.22
C HIS A 303 15.54 17.30 -10.62
N LEU A 304 16.71 17.92 -10.61
CA LEU A 304 16.88 19.32 -11.04
C LEU A 304 16.63 19.51 -12.54
N ALA A 305 16.99 18.52 -13.36
CA ALA A 305 16.71 18.54 -14.80
C ALA A 305 15.19 18.54 -15.07
N LYS A 306 14.45 17.69 -14.34
CA LYS A 306 12.99 17.56 -14.43
C LYS A 306 12.27 18.86 -14.03
N LYS A 307 12.70 19.52 -12.95
CA LYS A 307 12.13 20.79 -12.48
C LYS A 307 12.36 21.95 -13.46
N ARG A 308 13.47 21.93 -14.20
CA ARG A 308 13.76 22.93 -15.27
C ARG A 308 12.89 22.73 -16.49
N GLN A 309 12.62 21.50 -16.92
CA GLN A 309 11.76 21.20 -18.08
C GLN A 309 10.28 21.52 -17.80
N SER A 310 9.76 21.20 -16.62
CA SER A 310 8.37 21.54 -16.23
C SER A 310 8.12 23.05 -16.15
N LEU A 311 9.17 23.86 -15.90
CA LEU A 311 9.11 25.32 -15.90
C LEU A 311 9.22 25.93 -17.32
N LEU A 312 9.84 25.22 -18.26
CA LEU A 312 9.98 25.65 -19.66
C LEU A 312 8.78 25.27 -20.54
N GLY A 313 8.05 24.19 -20.18
CA GLY A 313 6.85 23.74 -20.90
C GLY A 313 5.55 24.49 -20.55
N ARG A 314 5.60 25.52 -19.69
CA ARG A 314 4.46 26.39 -19.35
C ARG A 314 4.59 27.81 -19.94
N ARG A 315 5.03 27.90 -21.17
CA ARG A 315 4.97 29.17 -21.96
C ARG A 315 4.11 28.99 -23.18
#